data_149e86758b71b44377cd4116c168cffb
#
_entry.id   149e86758b71b44377cd4116c168cffb
#
_cell.length_a   1.000
_cell.length_b   1.000
_cell.length_c   1.000
_cell.angle_alpha   90.00
_cell.angle_beta   90.00
_cell.angle_gamma   90.00
#
_symmetry.space_group_name_H-M   'P 1'
#
loop_
_entity.id
_entity.type
_entity.pdbx_description
1 polymer ?
#
loop_
_entity_poly.entity_id
_entity_poly.type
_entity_poly.pdbx_seq_one_letter_code
_entity_poly.pdbx_strand_id
1 'polypeptide(L)'
;MTAFHAGEQALQALHGQRDRLAEVGARVVRPAMPDAHRTFFAELPWLLAGAVDADGQPWASALCGAPGFIHSPEADRLDIAAPLAAHDPLRACLRVGARIGLLGLQPHSRRRN
;
A
#
# COMPACT_ATOMS: atom_id res chain seq x y z
N MET A 1 8.71 11.14 -14.91
CA MET A 1 7.50 10.53 -14.30
C MET A 1 7.24 11.19 -12.95
N THR A 2 6.02 11.61 -12.68
CA THR A 2 5.65 12.18 -11.38
C THR A 2 5.20 11.05 -10.43
N ALA A 3 5.41 11.25 -9.12
CA ALA A 3 4.96 10.33 -8.09
C ALA A 3 3.43 10.33 -7.92
N PHE A 4 2.75 11.36 -8.42
CA PHE A 4 1.32 11.58 -8.22
C PHE A 4 0.58 11.65 -9.56
N HIS A 5 -0.63 11.10 -9.62
CA HIS A 5 -1.47 11.20 -10.80
C HIS A 5 -2.14 12.58 -10.93
N ALA A 6 -2.78 12.84 -12.07
CA ALA A 6 -3.32 14.18 -12.38
C ALA A 6 -4.32 14.70 -11.35
N GLY A 7 -5.19 13.85 -10.81
CA GLY A 7 -6.15 14.24 -9.79
C GLY A 7 -5.48 14.67 -8.49
N GLU A 8 -4.47 13.95 -8.05
CA GLU A 8 -3.69 14.29 -6.86
C GLU A 8 -2.97 15.63 -7.07
N GLN A 9 -2.34 15.83 -8.23
CA GLN A 9 -1.68 17.08 -8.56
C GLN A 9 -2.66 18.26 -8.59
N ALA A 10 -3.89 18.07 -9.08
CA ALA A 10 -4.92 19.09 -9.09
C ALA A 10 -5.31 19.51 -7.67
N LEU A 11 -5.49 18.57 -6.75
CA LEU A 11 -5.75 18.86 -5.34
C LEU A 11 -4.56 19.54 -4.67
N GLN A 12 -3.35 19.09 -4.94
CA GLN A 12 -2.12 19.69 -4.42
C GLN A 12 -1.98 21.15 -4.88
N ALA A 13 -2.30 21.44 -6.15
CA ALA A 13 -2.28 22.77 -6.69
C ALA A 13 -3.32 23.69 -6.03
N LEU A 14 -4.53 23.16 -5.78
CA LEU A 14 -5.61 23.88 -5.10
C LEU A 14 -5.19 24.32 -3.69
N HIS A 15 -4.40 23.50 -2.99
CA HIS A 15 -3.90 23.81 -1.66
C HIS A 15 -2.51 24.47 -1.65
N GLY A 16 -1.97 24.84 -2.82
CA GLY A 16 -0.67 25.49 -2.93
C GLY A 16 0.53 24.60 -2.59
N GLN A 17 0.38 23.28 -2.67
CA GLN A 17 1.40 22.31 -2.28
C GLN A 17 1.97 21.51 -3.45
N ARG A 18 1.51 21.73 -4.68
CA ARG A 18 1.86 20.89 -5.83
C ARG A 18 3.37 20.72 -6.02
N ASP A 19 4.12 21.82 -6.09
CA ASP A 19 5.55 21.78 -6.38
C ASP A 19 6.33 21.12 -5.24
N ARG A 20 5.98 21.48 -3.99
CA ARG A 20 6.61 20.90 -2.80
C ARG A 20 6.35 19.39 -2.70
N LEU A 21 5.11 18.97 -2.92
CA LEU A 21 4.74 17.55 -2.84
C LEU A 21 5.33 16.76 -4.01
N ALA A 22 5.43 17.35 -5.20
CA ALA A 22 6.11 16.70 -6.33
C ALA A 22 7.58 16.43 -6.01
N GLU A 23 8.28 17.39 -5.42
CA GLU A 23 9.68 17.23 -5.02
C GLU A 23 9.84 16.20 -3.89
N VAL A 24 9.02 16.29 -2.84
CA VAL A 24 9.03 15.32 -1.74
C VAL A 24 8.66 13.92 -2.24
N GLY A 25 7.61 13.80 -3.08
CA GLY A 25 7.17 12.54 -3.64
C GLY A 25 8.25 11.85 -4.47
N ALA A 26 9.00 12.60 -5.26
CA ALA A 26 10.11 12.06 -6.05
C ALA A 26 11.21 11.44 -5.17
N ARG A 27 11.37 11.92 -3.93
CA ARG A 27 12.35 11.38 -2.98
C ARG A 27 11.84 10.20 -2.17
N VAL A 28 10.56 10.17 -1.81
CA VAL A 28 9.99 9.16 -0.90
C VAL A 28 9.23 8.05 -1.58
N VAL A 29 8.63 8.30 -2.74
CA VAL A 29 7.99 7.26 -3.55
C VAL A 29 9.03 6.62 -4.45
N ARG A 30 9.24 5.31 -4.27
CA ARG A 30 10.33 4.56 -4.90
C ARG A 30 9.81 3.34 -5.65
N PRO A 31 10.51 2.87 -6.70
CA PRO A 31 10.12 1.66 -7.44
C PRO A 31 10.43 0.37 -6.68
N ALA A 32 11.25 0.44 -5.62
CA ALA A 32 11.64 -0.70 -4.80
C ALA A 32 11.71 -0.31 -3.34
N MET A 33 11.50 -1.29 -2.46
CA MET A 33 11.52 -1.08 -1.01
C MET A 33 12.95 -1.14 -0.47
N PRO A 34 13.36 -0.15 0.35
CA PRO A 34 14.58 -0.30 1.14
C PRO A 34 14.50 -1.50 2.09
N ASP A 35 15.64 -2.04 2.49
CA ASP A 35 15.69 -3.20 3.39
C ASP A 35 14.95 -2.96 4.71
N ALA A 36 15.01 -1.74 5.24
CA ALA A 36 14.28 -1.38 6.45
C ALA A 36 12.75 -1.53 6.30
N HIS A 37 12.21 -1.23 5.13
CA HIS A 37 10.78 -1.43 4.84
C HIS A 37 10.44 -2.91 4.69
N ARG A 38 11.28 -3.67 4.01
CA ARG A 38 11.12 -5.12 3.86
C ARG A 38 11.11 -5.82 5.21
N THR A 39 12.03 -5.47 6.09
CA THR A 39 12.08 -5.99 7.48
C THR A 39 10.85 -5.57 8.26
N PHE A 40 10.43 -4.33 8.15
CA PHE A 40 9.21 -3.82 8.81
C PHE A 40 7.98 -4.65 8.45
N PHE A 41 7.74 -4.90 7.16
CA PHE A 41 6.60 -5.71 6.72
C PHE A 41 6.67 -7.14 7.23
N ALA A 42 7.86 -7.74 7.27
CA ALA A 42 8.05 -9.10 7.74
C ALA A 42 7.68 -9.29 9.23
N GLU A 43 7.76 -8.23 10.02
CA GLU A 43 7.44 -8.25 11.45
C GLU A 43 5.96 -8.06 11.75
N LEU A 44 5.16 -7.60 10.79
CA LEU A 44 3.77 -7.24 11.04
C LEU A 44 2.87 -8.47 11.18
N PRO A 45 1.95 -8.46 12.18
CA PRO A 45 0.91 -9.46 12.32
C PRO A 45 -0.37 -9.09 11.56
N TRP A 46 -0.41 -7.94 10.91
CA TRP A 46 -1.56 -7.45 10.16
C TRP A 46 -1.15 -6.39 9.14
N LEU A 47 -2.02 -6.18 8.15
CA LEU A 47 -1.79 -5.25 7.05
C LEU A 47 -3.14 -4.74 6.57
N LEU A 48 -3.25 -3.46 6.29
CA LEU A 48 -4.42 -2.91 5.63
C LEU A 48 -4.21 -2.93 4.11
N ALA A 49 -5.19 -3.45 3.40
CA ALA A 49 -5.18 -3.50 1.95
C ALA A 49 -6.42 -2.84 1.38
N GLY A 50 -6.26 -2.02 0.37
CA GLY A 50 -7.35 -1.32 -0.29
C GLY A 50 -7.31 -1.50 -1.80
N ALA A 51 -8.46 -1.60 -2.42
CA ALA A 51 -8.61 -1.72 -3.86
C ALA A 51 -9.99 -1.27 -4.30
N VAL A 52 -10.19 -1.19 -5.61
CA VAL A 52 -11.44 -0.78 -6.22
C VAL A 52 -12.03 -1.98 -6.96
N ASP A 53 -13.33 -2.21 -6.79
CA ASP A 53 -14.03 -3.29 -7.50
C ASP A 53 -14.38 -2.91 -8.94
N ALA A 54 -15.05 -3.83 -9.65
CA ALA A 54 -15.42 -3.65 -11.05
C ALA A 54 -16.41 -2.48 -11.26
N ASP A 55 -17.15 -2.11 -10.22
CA ASP A 55 -18.12 -1.01 -10.26
C ASP A 55 -17.49 0.34 -9.86
N GLY A 56 -16.18 0.36 -9.59
CA GLY A 56 -15.48 1.57 -9.14
C GLY A 56 -15.63 1.86 -7.65
N GLN A 57 -16.18 0.92 -6.87
CA GLN A 57 -16.37 1.07 -5.43
C GLN A 57 -15.07 0.74 -4.69
N PRO A 58 -14.54 1.64 -3.84
CA PRO A 58 -13.35 1.35 -3.04
C PRO A 58 -13.70 0.49 -1.82
N TRP A 59 -12.81 -0.44 -1.52
CA TRP A 59 -12.90 -1.32 -0.36
C TRP A 59 -11.55 -1.39 0.34
N ALA A 60 -11.58 -1.56 1.66
CA ALA A 60 -10.38 -1.81 2.45
C ALA A 60 -10.65 -2.93 3.44
N SER A 61 -9.66 -3.78 3.64
CA SER A 61 -9.74 -4.91 4.56
C SER A 61 -8.44 -5.04 5.35
N ALA A 62 -8.54 -5.55 6.57
CA ALA A 62 -7.40 -5.94 7.36
C ALA A 62 -7.04 -7.39 7.06
N LEU A 63 -5.79 -7.62 6.67
CA LEU A 63 -5.23 -8.94 6.48
C LEU A 63 -4.41 -9.29 7.73
N CYS A 64 -4.63 -10.46 8.30
CA CYS A 64 -3.97 -10.87 9.54
C CYS A 64 -3.26 -12.19 9.36
N GLY A 65 -2.15 -12.37 10.08
CA GLY A 65 -1.38 -13.60 10.09
C GLY A 65 -0.30 -13.56 11.15
N ALA A 66 0.37 -14.68 11.36
CA ALA A 66 1.57 -14.70 12.19
C ALA A 66 2.67 -13.87 11.52
N PRO A 67 3.57 -13.21 12.29
CA PRO A 67 4.71 -12.52 11.70
C PRO A 67 5.44 -13.40 10.68
N GLY A 68 5.78 -12.81 9.52
CA GLY A 68 6.31 -13.54 8.38
C GLY A 68 5.26 -13.89 7.32
N PHE A 69 3.96 -13.66 7.59
CA PHE A 69 2.94 -13.87 6.56
C PHE A 69 3.08 -12.88 5.38
N ILE A 70 3.76 -11.77 5.62
CA ILE A 70 4.19 -10.83 4.58
C ILE A 70 5.67 -11.06 4.34
N HIS A 71 6.02 -11.45 3.12
CA HIS A 71 7.40 -11.77 2.76
C HIS A 71 7.80 -11.01 1.50
N SER A 72 9.00 -10.45 1.51
CA SER A 72 9.58 -9.76 0.36
C SER A 72 10.74 -10.57 -0.21
N PRO A 73 10.51 -11.44 -1.19
CA PRO A 73 11.59 -12.21 -1.80
C PRO A 73 12.54 -11.34 -2.61
N GLU A 74 12.03 -10.23 -3.14
CA GLU A 74 12.77 -9.23 -3.90
C GLU A 74 12.34 -7.83 -3.44
N ALA A 75 13.16 -6.81 -3.71
CA ALA A 75 12.91 -5.46 -3.22
C ALA A 75 11.64 -4.80 -3.82
N ASP A 76 11.16 -5.30 -4.93
CA ASP A 76 9.96 -4.80 -5.62
C ASP A 76 8.76 -5.74 -5.51
N ARG A 77 8.80 -6.73 -4.59
CA ARG A 77 7.75 -7.74 -4.46
C ARG A 77 7.40 -8.01 -3.00
N LEU A 78 6.11 -8.10 -2.72
CA LEU A 78 5.57 -8.62 -1.47
C LEU A 78 4.67 -9.82 -1.74
N ASP A 79 4.94 -10.92 -1.07
CA ASP A 79 4.08 -12.10 -1.04
C ASP A 79 3.32 -12.09 0.28
N ILE A 80 1.99 -12.13 0.21
CA ILE A 80 1.13 -12.01 1.37
C ILE A 80 0.30 -13.29 1.50
N ALA A 81 0.59 -14.08 2.53
CA ALA A 81 -0.09 -15.35 2.81
C ALA A 81 -1.23 -15.14 3.83
N ALA A 82 -2.29 -14.48 3.39
CA ALA A 82 -3.45 -14.21 4.23
C ALA A 82 -4.72 -14.71 3.52
N PRO A 83 -5.48 -15.64 4.11
CA PRO A 83 -6.77 -16.02 3.56
C PRO A 83 -7.77 -14.87 3.73
N LEU A 84 -8.57 -14.64 2.70
CA LEU A 84 -9.72 -13.74 2.76
C LEU A 84 -10.99 -14.55 2.95
N ALA A 85 -11.90 -14.04 3.79
CA ALA A 85 -13.23 -14.63 3.92
C ALA A 85 -13.95 -14.58 2.57
N ALA A 86 -14.78 -15.58 2.29
CA ALA A 86 -15.48 -15.67 1.00
C ALA A 86 -16.36 -14.45 0.71
N HIS A 87 -16.85 -13.78 1.74
CA HIS A 87 -17.71 -12.59 1.64
C HIS A 87 -16.93 -11.27 1.76
N ASP A 88 -15.60 -11.31 1.92
CA ASP A 88 -14.80 -10.08 2.00
C ASP A 88 -14.82 -9.36 0.64
N PRO A 89 -15.27 -8.09 0.59
CA PRO A 89 -15.36 -7.35 -0.66
C PRO A 89 -14.01 -7.20 -1.39
N LEU A 90 -12.90 -7.19 -0.65
CA LEU A 90 -11.56 -7.11 -1.22
C LEU A 90 -11.27 -8.29 -2.15
N ARG A 91 -11.85 -9.46 -1.86
CA ARG A 91 -11.65 -10.67 -2.66
C ARG A 91 -12.03 -10.46 -4.13
N ALA A 92 -13.10 -9.74 -4.40
CA ALA A 92 -13.54 -9.41 -5.76
C ALA A 92 -12.62 -8.39 -6.46
N CYS A 93 -11.81 -7.67 -5.70
CA CYS A 93 -10.87 -6.69 -6.24
C CYS A 93 -9.52 -7.30 -6.62
N LEU A 94 -9.20 -8.49 -6.09
CA LEU A 94 -7.90 -9.14 -6.29
C LEU A 94 -7.89 -9.93 -7.59
N ARG A 95 -7.29 -9.35 -8.61
CA ARG A 95 -7.09 -9.98 -9.93
C ARG A 95 -5.73 -9.55 -10.47
N VAL A 96 -5.18 -10.34 -11.37
CA VAL A 96 -3.92 -9.99 -12.04
C VAL A 96 -4.06 -8.62 -12.72
N GLY A 97 -3.12 -7.74 -12.46
CA GLY A 97 -3.13 -6.37 -12.98
C GLY A 97 -3.89 -5.36 -12.12
N ALA A 98 -4.59 -5.81 -11.06
CA ALA A 98 -5.26 -4.89 -10.15
C ALA A 98 -4.24 -4.03 -9.38
N ARG A 99 -4.60 -2.79 -9.13
CA ARG A 99 -3.82 -1.89 -8.27
C ARG A 99 -4.31 -2.02 -6.84
N ILE A 100 -3.39 -2.31 -5.93
CA ILE A 100 -3.69 -2.52 -4.52
C ILE A 100 -2.89 -1.51 -3.71
N GLY A 101 -3.56 -0.78 -2.82
CA GLY A 101 -2.92 0.04 -1.81
C GLY A 101 -2.66 -0.80 -0.56
N LEU A 102 -1.48 -0.66 0.01
CA LEU A 102 -1.11 -1.35 1.25
C LEU A 102 -0.67 -0.33 2.29
N LEU A 103 -1.05 -0.58 3.54
CA LEU A 103 -0.63 0.24 4.67
C LEU A 103 -0.25 -0.67 5.83
N GLY A 104 1.03 -0.68 6.17
CA GLY A 104 1.54 -1.34 7.35
C GLY A 104 1.60 -0.36 8.52
N LEU A 105 1.10 -0.77 9.69
CA LEU A 105 1.12 0.03 10.90
C LEU A 105 1.69 -0.79 12.05
N GLN A 106 2.61 -0.18 12.79
CA GLN A 106 3.18 -0.73 14.01
C GLN A 106 2.93 0.27 15.17
N PRO A 107 1.76 0.19 15.83
CA PRO A 107 1.32 1.23 16.77
C PRO A 107 2.28 1.49 17.93
N HIS A 108 2.90 0.45 18.48
CA HIS A 108 3.80 0.59 19.63
C HIS A 108 5.09 1.36 19.29
N SER A 109 5.53 1.36 18.05
CA SER A 109 6.70 2.12 17.58
C SER A 109 6.33 3.37 16.79
N ARG A 110 5.03 3.56 16.49
CA ARG A 110 4.50 4.60 15.61
C ARG A 110 5.04 4.54 14.18
N ARG A 111 5.59 3.42 13.78
CA ARG A 111 6.05 3.20 12.41
C ARG A 111 4.86 2.87 11.50
N ARG A 112 4.94 3.37 10.28
CA ARG A 112 3.96 3.09 9.23
C ARG A 112 4.65 3.07 7.86
N ASN A 113 4.12 2.28 6.95
CA ASN A 113 4.59 2.22 5.57
C ASN A 113 3.51 1.68 4.64
#